data_f57061ee80ba00e7e23ef1002046a966
#
_entry.id   f57061ee80ba00e7e23ef1002046a966
#
_cell.length_a   1.000
_cell.length_b   1.000
_cell.length_c   1.000
_cell.angle_alpha   90.00
_cell.angle_beta   90.00
_cell.angle_gamma   90.00
#
_symmetry.space_group_name_H-M   'P 1'
#
loop_
_entity.id
_entity.type
_entity.pdbx_description
1 polymer ?
#
loop_
_entity_poly.entity_id
_entity_poly.type
_entity_poly.pdbx_seq_one_letter_code
_entity_poly.pdbx_strand_id
1 'polypeptide(L)'
;LKKQISYEAHALSLLEKSGRVPKVYYVEEKGDKGILLMDFLEGRALRYETDLTLAGQILADIHCTAYEREKDRGELRLLSPENPLYAMLSESASLLRTYELSPFKEDSVYERCHALWEKGVNLEEKYAKTLFVKDFCIINTELNSGNFLIQDEEKSFEEKSETDISSHLIDWEKPLYAHFAQDLGHFLAPTTSFWKTDCILHEKERVQFFHAYKEALAGRRNFSGIEEKTELFILFNCIRGLSWCAYAYAEYQKGRDIQNEDTFRKIKAYLTDLFLSSVEELFQESRI
;
A
#
# COMPACT_ATOMS: atom_id res chain seq x y z
N LEU A 1 -10.31 -11.65 7.88
CA LEU A 1 -11.66 -11.52 7.34
C LEU A 1 -12.30 -12.89 7.23
N LYS A 2 -13.57 -13.05 7.67
CA LYS A 2 -14.38 -14.18 7.25
C LYS A 2 -14.65 -13.99 5.76
N LYS A 3 -14.45 -15.01 4.94
CA LYS A 3 -14.60 -14.97 3.47
C LYS A 3 -13.56 -14.07 2.76
N GLN A 4 -12.30 -14.25 3.10
CA GLN A 4 -11.17 -13.50 2.51
C GLN A 4 -11.12 -13.62 0.98
N ILE A 5 -11.27 -14.84 0.45
CA ILE A 5 -11.21 -15.13 -0.99
C ILE A 5 -12.38 -14.50 -1.75
N SER A 6 -13.59 -14.58 -1.18
CA SER A 6 -14.76 -13.93 -1.78
C SER A 6 -14.67 -12.40 -1.73
N TYR A 7 -14.03 -11.84 -0.69
CA TYR A 7 -13.82 -10.40 -0.55
C TYR A 7 -12.83 -9.87 -1.59
N GLU A 8 -11.72 -10.58 -1.80
CA GLU A 8 -10.75 -10.29 -2.86
C GLU A 8 -11.41 -10.37 -4.24
N ALA A 9 -12.13 -11.47 -4.55
CA ALA A 9 -12.85 -11.63 -5.81
C ALA A 9 -13.87 -10.51 -6.07
N HIS A 10 -14.55 -10.05 -5.01
CA HIS A 10 -15.48 -8.93 -5.11
C HIS A 10 -14.76 -7.64 -5.52
N ALA A 11 -13.65 -7.30 -4.87
CA ALA A 11 -12.87 -6.11 -5.23
C ALA A 11 -12.32 -6.17 -6.66
N LEU A 12 -11.78 -7.32 -7.07
CA LEU A 12 -11.32 -7.53 -8.44
C LEU A 12 -12.43 -7.32 -9.46
N SER A 13 -13.64 -7.84 -9.19
CA SER A 13 -14.81 -7.64 -10.05
C SER A 13 -15.23 -6.18 -10.17
N LEU A 14 -15.14 -5.40 -9.10
CA LEU A 14 -15.41 -3.96 -9.10
C LEU A 14 -14.39 -3.19 -9.94
N LEU A 15 -13.14 -3.66 -9.95
CA LEU A 15 -11.99 -3.02 -10.62
C LEU A 15 -11.75 -3.52 -12.04
N GLU A 16 -12.45 -4.55 -12.52
CA GLU A 16 -12.22 -5.17 -13.83
C GLU A 16 -12.16 -4.14 -14.97
N LYS A 17 -13.04 -3.13 -14.94
CA LYS A 17 -13.10 -2.07 -15.95
C LYS A 17 -11.87 -1.15 -15.98
N SER A 18 -11.02 -1.18 -14.97
CA SER A 18 -9.75 -0.44 -14.99
C SER A 18 -8.76 -1.00 -16.01
N GLY A 19 -8.90 -2.28 -16.35
CA GLY A 19 -7.92 -3.02 -17.15
C GLY A 19 -6.59 -3.23 -16.43
N ARG A 20 -6.53 -2.99 -15.10
CA ARG A 20 -5.29 -3.03 -14.30
C ARG A 20 -5.25 -4.12 -13.24
N VAL A 21 -6.25 -5.00 -13.22
CA VAL A 21 -6.35 -6.11 -12.26
C VAL A 21 -6.67 -7.41 -12.97
N PRO A 22 -6.35 -8.58 -12.37
CA PRO A 22 -6.76 -9.88 -12.92
C PRO A 22 -8.28 -9.98 -13.02
N LYS A 23 -8.76 -10.56 -14.11
CA LYS A 23 -10.18 -10.91 -14.26
C LYS A 23 -10.49 -12.16 -13.46
N VAL A 24 -11.61 -12.14 -12.75
CA VAL A 24 -12.13 -13.29 -11.99
C VAL A 24 -13.09 -14.11 -12.86
N TYR A 25 -12.89 -15.42 -12.90
CA TYR A 25 -13.75 -16.37 -13.62
C TYR A 25 -14.63 -17.20 -12.69
N TYR A 26 -14.12 -17.51 -11.49
CA TYR A 26 -14.87 -18.31 -10.54
C TYR A 26 -14.40 -18.06 -9.11
N VAL A 27 -15.32 -18.05 -8.17
CA VAL A 27 -15.05 -18.02 -6.74
C VAL A 27 -16.00 -18.94 -5.99
N GLU A 28 -15.46 -19.73 -5.08
CA GLU A 28 -16.23 -20.52 -4.12
C GLU A 28 -15.51 -20.49 -2.78
N GLU A 29 -16.24 -20.27 -1.70
CA GLU A 29 -15.70 -20.27 -0.35
C GLU A 29 -16.67 -20.96 0.61
N LYS A 30 -16.21 -22.06 1.25
CA LYS A 30 -16.97 -22.87 2.19
C LYS A 30 -16.14 -23.14 3.45
N GLY A 31 -16.61 -22.64 4.59
CA GLY A 31 -15.92 -22.80 5.86
C GLY A 31 -14.55 -22.09 5.86
N ASP A 32 -13.48 -22.86 5.99
CA ASP A 32 -12.08 -22.44 6.02
C ASP A 32 -11.33 -22.64 4.69
N LYS A 33 -12.05 -23.05 3.64
CA LYS A 33 -11.49 -23.32 2.31
C LYS A 33 -12.15 -22.45 1.26
N GLY A 34 -11.34 -21.97 0.31
CA GLY A 34 -11.82 -21.21 -0.83
C GLY A 34 -10.99 -21.47 -2.08
N ILE A 35 -11.62 -21.24 -3.24
CA ILE A 35 -11.02 -21.32 -4.56
C ILE A 35 -11.33 -20.01 -5.27
N LEU A 36 -10.30 -19.37 -5.81
CA LEU A 36 -10.40 -18.24 -6.72
C LEU A 36 -9.70 -18.61 -8.02
N LEU A 37 -10.47 -18.59 -9.13
CA LEU A 37 -9.94 -18.75 -10.48
C LEU A 37 -9.93 -17.39 -11.16
N MET A 38 -8.75 -16.93 -11.55
CA MET A 38 -8.53 -15.64 -12.18
C MET A 38 -7.47 -15.74 -13.28
N ASP A 39 -7.26 -14.65 -14.02
CA ASP A 39 -6.21 -14.57 -15.03
C ASP A 39 -4.83 -14.93 -14.45
N PHE A 40 -4.05 -15.66 -15.23
CA PHE A 40 -2.62 -15.73 -15.05
C PHE A 40 -1.96 -14.61 -15.87
N LEU A 41 -1.37 -13.65 -15.19
CA LEU A 41 -0.74 -12.48 -15.82
C LEU A 41 0.78 -12.63 -15.81
N GLU A 42 1.40 -12.56 -16.98
CA GLU A 42 2.85 -12.51 -17.12
C GLU A 42 3.36 -11.08 -16.89
N GLY A 43 4.58 -10.95 -16.38
CA GLY A 43 5.23 -9.67 -16.15
C GLY A 43 6.36 -9.79 -15.15
N ARG A 44 7.24 -8.81 -15.16
CA ARG A 44 8.27 -8.65 -14.12
C ARG A 44 7.79 -7.73 -13.00
N ALA A 45 8.43 -7.81 -11.86
CA ALA A 45 8.23 -6.84 -10.79
C ALA A 45 8.63 -5.42 -11.24
N LEU A 46 7.98 -4.42 -10.67
CA LEU A 46 8.28 -3.00 -10.89
C LEU A 46 9.72 -2.67 -10.46
N ARG A 47 10.38 -1.81 -11.24
CA ARG A 47 11.66 -1.18 -10.92
C ARG A 47 11.43 0.30 -10.67
N TYR A 48 11.76 0.77 -9.48
CA TYR A 48 11.55 2.19 -9.12
C TYR A 48 12.36 3.15 -10.00
N GLU A 49 13.50 2.69 -10.54
CA GLU A 49 14.40 3.49 -11.38
C GLU A 49 13.81 3.82 -12.75
N THR A 50 12.89 2.98 -13.27
CA THR A 50 12.41 3.08 -14.65
C THR A 50 10.89 3.17 -14.78
N ASP A 51 10.14 2.62 -13.84
CA ASP A 51 8.71 2.35 -14.04
C ASP A 51 7.77 3.29 -13.27
N LEU A 52 8.28 4.36 -12.64
CA LEU A 52 7.47 5.29 -11.83
C LEU A 52 6.33 5.94 -12.62
N THR A 53 6.57 6.30 -13.88
CA THR A 53 5.54 6.86 -14.77
C THR A 53 4.41 5.86 -14.96
N LEU A 54 4.73 4.61 -15.23
CA LEU A 54 3.75 3.54 -15.43
C LEU A 54 3.00 3.21 -14.14
N ALA A 55 3.70 3.19 -12.98
CA ALA A 55 3.07 3.02 -11.68
C ALA A 55 2.02 4.10 -11.40
N GLY A 56 2.35 5.37 -11.69
CA GLY A 56 1.41 6.48 -11.57
C GLY A 56 0.17 6.30 -12.46
N GLN A 57 0.35 5.85 -13.71
CA GLN A 57 -0.74 5.56 -14.63
C GLN A 57 -1.64 4.41 -14.14
N ILE A 58 -1.04 3.29 -13.70
CA ILE A 58 -1.77 2.14 -13.16
C ILE A 58 -2.64 2.55 -11.97
N LEU A 59 -2.07 3.27 -11.02
CA LEU A 59 -2.82 3.72 -9.84
C LEU A 59 -3.92 4.73 -10.20
N ALA A 60 -3.69 5.62 -11.16
CA ALA A 60 -4.72 6.54 -11.65
C ALA A 60 -5.88 5.79 -12.30
N ASP A 61 -5.61 4.77 -13.12
CA ASP A 61 -6.64 3.95 -13.76
C ASP A 61 -7.51 3.23 -12.74
N ILE A 62 -6.88 2.64 -11.71
CA ILE A 62 -7.57 1.98 -10.60
C ILE A 62 -8.42 2.99 -9.82
N HIS A 63 -7.84 4.11 -9.41
CA HIS A 63 -8.51 5.13 -8.59
C HIS A 63 -9.63 5.86 -9.35
N CYS A 64 -9.59 5.85 -10.69
CA CYS A 64 -10.66 6.38 -11.53
C CYS A 64 -11.84 5.43 -11.70
N THR A 65 -11.73 4.17 -11.25
CA THR A 65 -12.85 3.22 -11.36
C THR A 65 -14.06 3.73 -10.57
N ALA A 66 -15.19 3.77 -11.25
CA ALA A 66 -16.44 4.21 -10.63
C ALA A 66 -16.91 3.18 -9.61
N TYR A 67 -17.11 3.60 -8.38
CA TYR A 67 -17.64 2.78 -7.31
C TYR A 67 -18.75 3.52 -6.58
N GLU A 68 -19.93 2.89 -6.51
CA GLU A 68 -21.12 3.44 -5.83
C GLU A 68 -21.36 2.66 -4.54
N ARG A 69 -20.76 3.14 -3.46
CA ARG A 69 -20.80 2.48 -2.15
C ARG A 69 -22.22 2.20 -1.64
N GLU A 70 -23.19 3.03 -1.99
CA GLU A 70 -24.59 2.87 -1.58
C GLU A 70 -25.27 1.69 -2.29
N LYS A 71 -24.75 1.31 -3.46
CA LYS A 71 -25.22 0.15 -4.23
C LYS A 71 -24.49 -1.14 -3.83
N ASP A 72 -23.29 -1.04 -3.31
CA ASP A 72 -22.51 -2.17 -2.80
C ASP A 72 -23.01 -2.54 -1.40
N ARG A 73 -23.73 -3.66 -1.31
CA ARG A 73 -24.42 -4.11 -0.09
C ARG A 73 -24.06 -5.56 0.22
N GLY A 74 -24.23 -5.95 1.48
CA GLY A 74 -24.02 -7.31 1.95
C GLY A 74 -22.67 -7.50 2.65
N GLU A 75 -22.33 -8.74 2.91
CA GLU A 75 -21.15 -9.13 3.70
C GLU A 75 -19.80 -8.84 3.01
N LEU A 76 -19.80 -8.72 1.69
CA LEU A 76 -18.60 -8.49 0.89
C LEU A 76 -18.36 -7.00 0.61
N ARG A 77 -19.25 -6.11 1.06
CA ARG A 77 -19.08 -4.68 0.88
C ARG A 77 -17.71 -4.21 1.38
N LEU A 78 -17.03 -3.40 0.57
CA LEU A 78 -15.70 -2.93 0.91
C LEU A 78 -15.69 -2.17 2.25
N LEU A 79 -14.75 -2.55 3.11
CA LEU A 79 -14.50 -1.86 4.36
C LEU A 79 -14.07 -0.41 4.07
N SER A 80 -14.54 0.50 4.90
CA SER A 80 -14.24 1.92 4.76
C SER A 80 -14.09 2.55 6.12
N PRO A 81 -12.88 2.82 6.56
CA PRO A 81 -12.66 3.49 7.83
C PRO A 81 -13.19 4.93 7.76
N GLU A 82 -13.92 5.36 8.78
CA GLU A 82 -14.38 6.75 8.89
C GLU A 82 -13.20 7.72 9.01
N ASN A 83 -12.17 7.30 9.72
CA ASN A 83 -10.91 8.02 9.86
C ASN A 83 -9.75 7.08 9.50
N PRO A 84 -9.22 7.16 8.25
CA PRO A 84 -8.12 6.31 7.80
C PRO A 84 -6.84 6.46 8.63
N LEU A 85 -6.52 7.69 9.07
CA LEU A 85 -5.31 7.95 9.88
C LEU A 85 -5.41 7.27 11.25
N TYR A 86 -6.55 7.41 11.91
CA TYR A 86 -6.80 6.74 13.18
C TYR A 86 -6.76 5.21 13.05
N ALA A 87 -7.30 4.66 11.98
CA ALA A 87 -7.24 3.21 11.72
C ALA A 87 -5.79 2.71 11.62
N MET A 88 -4.93 3.44 10.89
CA MET A 88 -3.51 3.11 10.76
C MET A 88 -2.76 3.23 12.10
N LEU A 89 -3.04 4.28 12.88
CA LEU A 89 -2.43 4.46 14.21
C LEU A 89 -2.87 3.38 15.20
N SER A 90 -4.13 2.97 15.15
CA SER A 90 -4.66 1.92 16.02
C SER A 90 -4.01 0.56 15.73
N GLU A 91 -3.79 0.23 14.44
CA GLU A 91 -3.03 -0.94 14.03
C GLU A 91 -1.60 -0.85 14.57
N SER A 92 -0.92 0.28 14.33
CA SER A 92 0.46 0.51 14.77
C SER A 92 0.60 0.42 16.30
N ALA A 93 -0.33 1.00 17.05
CA ALA A 93 -0.35 0.91 18.51
C ALA A 93 -0.46 -0.53 19.02
N SER A 94 -1.30 -1.35 18.38
CA SER A 94 -1.44 -2.77 18.72
C SER A 94 -0.14 -3.54 18.49
N LEU A 95 0.53 -3.29 17.37
CA LEU A 95 1.82 -3.91 17.03
C LEU A 95 2.92 -3.48 18.02
N LEU A 96 3.04 -2.18 18.30
CA LEU A 96 4.00 -1.64 19.24
C LEU A 96 3.75 -2.14 20.67
N ARG A 97 2.48 -2.26 21.08
CA ARG A 97 2.15 -2.85 22.38
C ARG A 97 2.60 -4.31 22.49
N THR A 98 2.44 -5.09 21.42
CA THR A 98 2.91 -6.48 21.40
C THR A 98 4.44 -6.54 21.46
N TYR A 99 5.13 -5.65 20.77
CA TYR A 99 6.58 -5.53 20.83
C TYR A 99 7.07 -5.09 22.21
N GLU A 100 6.43 -4.10 22.82
CA GLU A 100 6.72 -3.60 24.17
C GLU A 100 6.74 -4.71 25.23
N LEU A 101 5.78 -5.64 25.12
CA LEU A 101 5.63 -6.76 26.05
C LEU A 101 6.53 -7.95 25.71
N SER A 102 7.26 -7.90 24.63
CA SER A 102 8.13 -9.00 24.19
C SER A 102 9.43 -9.03 25.00
N PRO A 103 9.95 -10.23 25.37
CA PRO A 103 11.28 -10.36 25.95
C PRO A 103 12.42 -10.00 24.98
N PHE A 104 12.11 -9.84 23.69
CA PHE A 104 13.05 -9.45 22.64
C PHE A 104 12.95 -7.96 22.27
N LYS A 105 12.26 -7.16 23.08
CA LYS A 105 12.20 -5.72 22.89
C LYS A 105 13.59 -5.09 23.04
N GLU A 106 13.97 -4.25 22.10
CA GLU A 106 15.11 -3.35 22.18
C GLU A 106 14.60 -1.96 22.57
N ASP A 107 14.99 -1.46 23.75
CA ASP A 107 14.43 -0.22 24.30
C ASP A 107 14.58 0.97 23.37
N SER A 108 15.78 1.17 22.78
CA SER A 108 16.04 2.27 21.85
C SER A 108 15.16 2.22 20.59
N VAL A 109 14.91 1.02 20.06
CA VAL A 109 14.01 0.84 18.90
C VAL A 109 12.57 1.16 19.29
N TYR A 110 12.13 0.65 20.45
CA TYR A 110 10.77 0.91 20.93
C TYR A 110 10.53 2.40 21.15
N GLU A 111 11.42 3.08 21.86
CA GLU A 111 11.31 4.51 22.18
C GLU A 111 11.22 5.36 20.90
N ARG A 112 12.05 5.07 19.90
CA ARG A 112 12.02 5.79 18.60
C ARG A 112 10.74 5.54 17.82
N CYS A 113 10.30 4.27 17.70
CA CYS A 113 9.04 3.94 17.02
C CYS A 113 7.84 4.56 17.74
N HIS A 114 7.84 4.55 19.09
CA HIS A 114 6.77 5.15 19.88
C HIS A 114 6.74 6.67 19.71
N ALA A 115 7.89 7.35 19.72
CA ALA A 115 7.98 8.79 19.49
C ALA A 115 7.44 9.19 18.08
N LEU A 116 7.70 8.37 17.06
CA LEU A 116 7.10 8.58 15.72
C LEU A 116 5.59 8.37 15.74
N TRP A 117 5.11 7.36 16.47
CA TRP A 117 3.67 7.13 16.65
C TRP A 117 2.99 8.31 17.36
N GLU A 118 3.58 8.88 18.42
CA GLU A 118 3.07 10.08 19.11
C GLU A 118 3.00 11.29 18.17
N LYS A 119 4.00 11.50 17.30
CA LYS A 119 3.92 12.52 16.24
C LYS A 119 2.76 12.25 15.29
N GLY A 120 2.53 10.99 14.94
CA GLY A 120 1.37 10.57 14.14
C GLY A 120 0.03 10.92 14.80
N VAL A 121 -0.11 10.75 16.11
CA VAL A 121 -1.33 11.14 16.86
C VAL A 121 -1.59 12.64 16.71
N ASN A 122 -0.56 13.49 16.88
CA ASN A 122 -0.70 14.94 16.72
C ASN A 122 -1.09 15.32 15.28
N LEU A 123 -0.53 14.63 14.27
CA LEU A 123 -0.89 14.84 12.86
C LEU A 123 -2.33 14.38 12.58
N GLU A 124 -2.77 13.27 13.15
CA GLU A 124 -4.16 12.80 13.01
C GLU A 124 -5.15 13.84 13.55
N GLU A 125 -4.97 14.35 14.76
CA GLU A 125 -5.81 15.40 15.34
C GLU A 125 -5.92 16.64 14.45
N LYS A 126 -4.80 17.02 13.79
CA LYS A 126 -4.72 18.19 12.91
C LYS A 126 -5.39 17.95 11.56
N TYR A 127 -5.18 16.78 10.95
CA TYR A 127 -5.49 16.56 9.53
C TYR A 127 -6.68 15.62 9.26
N ALA A 128 -7.18 14.84 10.23
CA ALA A 128 -8.27 13.90 9.98
C ALA A 128 -9.49 14.55 9.29
N LYS A 129 -9.83 15.78 9.68
CA LYS A 129 -10.97 16.53 9.13
C LYS A 129 -10.74 17.06 7.69
N THR A 130 -9.51 16.97 7.17
CA THR A 130 -9.19 17.38 5.79
C THR A 130 -9.35 16.25 4.78
N LEU A 131 -9.59 15.03 5.25
CA LEU A 131 -9.76 13.83 4.42
C LEU A 131 -11.23 13.64 4.05
N PHE A 132 -11.63 14.16 2.92
CA PHE A 132 -13.01 14.15 2.47
C PHE A 132 -13.38 12.85 1.74
N VAL A 133 -14.56 12.32 2.02
CA VAL A 133 -15.10 11.10 1.36
C VAL A 133 -15.18 11.24 -0.17
N LYS A 134 -15.31 12.46 -0.71
CA LYS A 134 -15.26 12.69 -2.17
C LYS A 134 -13.93 12.26 -2.81
N ASP A 135 -12.85 12.21 -2.02
CA ASP A 135 -11.51 11.80 -2.42
C ASP A 135 -11.28 10.29 -2.14
N PHE A 136 -12.33 9.54 -1.78
CA PHE A 136 -12.24 8.10 -1.56
C PHE A 136 -12.40 7.35 -2.89
N CYS A 137 -11.63 6.26 -3.01
CA CYS A 137 -11.70 5.30 -4.11
C CYS A 137 -11.42 3.90 -3.58
N ILE A 138 -11.45 2.89 -4.43
CA ILE A 138 -10.98 1.55 -4.07
C ILE A 138 -9.44 1.62 -4.06
N ILE A 139 -8.84 1.21 -2.95
CA ILE A 139 -7.40 1.20 -2.74
C ILE A 139 -6.91 -0.22 -2.39
N ASN A 140 -5.64 -0.50 -2.71
CA ASN A 140 -5.04 -1.83 -2.52
C ASN A 140 -4.49 -2.02 -1.09
N THR A 141 -3.85 -0.99 -0.52
CA THR A 141 -3.21 -0.97 0.82
C THR A 141 -1.86 -1.69 0.95
N GLU A 142 -1.41 -2.47 -0.04
CA GLU A 142 -0.16 -3.25 0.01
C GLU A 142 0.70 -3.07 -1.26
N LEU A 143 0.98 -1.84 -1.64
CA LEU A 143 1.65 -1.45 -2.88
C LEU A 143 3.18 -1.59 -2.81
N ASN A 144 3.71 -2.79 -2.76
CA ASN A 144 5.14 -3.02 -2.95
C ASN A 144 5.47 -3.33 -4.42
N SER A 145 6.75 -3.23 -4.80
CA SER A 145 7.21 -3.45 -6.19
C SER A 145 6.85 -4.82 -6.75
N GLY A 146 6.75 -5.85 -5.89
CA GLY A 146 6.41 -7.22 -6.30
C GLY A 146 4.94 -7.41 -6.68
N ASN A 147 4.05 -6.49 -6.26
CA ASN A 147 2.63 -6.55 -6.57
C ASN A 147 2.28 -5.87 -7.91
N PHE A 148 3.24 -5.19 -8.54
CA PHE A 148 3.10 -4.69 -9.90
C PHE A 148 3.69 -5.70 -10.89
N LEU A 149 2.91 -6.12 -11.88
CA LEU A 149 3.36 -6.93 -13.00
C LEU A 149 3.53 -6.03 -14.22
N ILE A 150 4.78 -5.71 -14.51
CA ILE A 150 5.14 -4.84 -15.62
C ILE A 150 5.42 -5.68 -16.86
N GLN A 151 4.74 -5.37 -17.95
CA GLN A 151 5.03 -5.96 -19.26
C GLN A 151 6.02 -5.06 -20.01
N ASP A 152 7.16 -5.64 -20.40
CA ASP A 152 8.14 -4.97 -21.25
C ASP A 152 7.62 -4.92 -22.69
N GLU A 153 7.87 -3.81 -23.40
CA GLU A 153 7.36 -3.55 -24.77
C GLU A 153 7.99 -4.44 -25.86
N GLU A 154 8.81 -5.42 -25.50
CA GLU A 154 9.61 -6.24 -26.44
C GLU A 154 8.82 -7.22 -27.32
N LYS A 155 7.50 -7.34 -27.16
CA LYS A 155 6.67 -8.08 -28.14
C LYS A 155 6.37 -7.19 -29.35
N SER A 156 6.82 -7.62 -30.51
CA SER A 156 6.71 -6.91 -31.79
C SER A 156 5.34 -6.31 -32.04
N PHE A 157 5.29 -5.11 -32.58
CA PHE A 157 4.10 -4.33 -32.95
C PHE A 157 3.07 -5.11 -33.79
N GLU A 158 3.48 -6.21 -34.40
CA GLU A 158 2.64 -7.03 -35.31
C GLU A 158 1.70 -8.03 -34.59
N GLU A 159 1.93 -8.29 -33.28
CA GLU A 159 1.13 -9.27 -32.52
C GLU A 159 0.21 -8.65 -31.45
N LYS A 160 0.16 -7.32 -31.36
CA LYS A 160 -0.60 -6.63 -30.31
C LYS A 160 -1.95 -6.15 -30.84
N SER A 161 -3.06 -6.66 -30.32
CA SER A 161 -4.32 -5.94 -30.39
C SER A 161 -4.22 -4.70 -29.49
N GLU A 162 -4.92 -3.60 -29.80
CA GLU A 162 -4.95 -2.38 -28.99
C GLU A 162 -5.34 -2.61 -27.50
N THR A 163 -5.78 -3.84 -27.16
CA THR A 163 -6.22 -4.29 -25.85
C THR A 163 -5.17 -5.08 -25.07
N ASP A 164 -4.00 -5.43 -25.66
CA ASP A 164 -3.11 -6.48 -25.12
C ASP A 164 -1.92 -5.98 -24.29
N ILE A 165 -1.82 -4.69 -23.97
CA ILE A 165 -0.68 -4.21 -23.20
C ILE A 165 -1.18 -3.50 -21.97
N SER A 166 -1.38 -4.26 -20.92
CA SER A 166 -1.59 -3.63 -19.63
C SER A 166 -0.70 -4.27 -18.56
N SER A 167 0.20 -3.46 -18.02
CA SER A 167 0.79 -3.79 -16.72
C SER A 167 -0.29 -3.72 -15.65
N HIS A 168 -0.20 -4.59 -14.64
CA HIS A 168 -1.26 -4.84 -13.69
C HIS A 168 -0.80 -4.68 -12.25
N LEU A 169 -1.75 -4.44 -11.37
CA LEU A 169 -1.59 -4.54 -9.92
C LEU A 169 -2.31 -5.80 -9.41
N ILE A 170 -1.60 -6.63 -8.69
CA ILE A 170 -2.10 -7.88 -8.10
C ILE A 170 -2.13 -7.80 -6.58
N ASP A 171 -2.51 -8.91 -5.91
CA ASP A 171 -2.58 -9.02 -4.45
C ASP A 171 -3.60 -8.06 -3.83
N TRP A 172 -4.87 -8.37 -4.07
CA TRP A 172 -6.02 -7.60 -3.59
C TRP A 172 -6.69 -8.22 -2.36
N GLU A 173 -5.90 -8.79 -1.46
CA GLU A 173 -6.45 -9.50 -0.30
C GLU A 173 -7.06 -8.57 0.78
N LYS A 174 -6.67 -7.28 0.81
CA LYS A 174 -7.11 -6.30 1.82
C LYS A 174 -7.55 -4.95 1.24
N PRO A 175 -8.36 -4.93 0.19
CA PRO A 175 -8.81 -3.68 -0.41
C PRO A 175 -9.71 -2.89 0.54
N LEU A 176 -9.67 -1.57 0.43
CA LEU A 176 -10.55 -0.67 1.17
C LEU A 176 -11.23 0.30 0.21
N TYR A 177 -12.35 0.86 0.64
CA TYR A 177 -12.85 2.11 0.10
C TYR A 177 -12.39 3.24 1.02
N ALA A 178 -11.31 3.92 0.64
CA ALA A 178 -10.66 4.91 1.47
C ALA A 178 -10.01 6.03 0.63
N HIS A 179 -9.31 6.93 1.30
CA HIS A 179 -8.68 8.08 0.66
C HIS A 179 -7.55 7.65 -0.29
N PHE A 180 -7.57 8.12 -1.53
CA PHE A 180 -6.59 7.77 -2.58
C PHE A 180 -5.13 7.92 -2.13
N ALA A 181 -4.84 8.95 -1.31
CA ALA A 181 -3.49 9.24 -0.85
C ALA A 181 -2.91 8.15 0.07
N GLN A 182 -3.74 7.26 0.61
CA GLN A 182 -3.26 6.12 1.39
C GLN A 182 -2.46 5.15 0.51
N ASP A 183 -2.92 4.86 -0.70
CA ASP A 183 -2.18 4.06 -1.67
C ASP A 183 -0.92 4.78 -2.16
N LEU A 184 -1.04 6.05 -2.56
CA LEU A 184 0.12 6.81 -3.03
C LEU A 184 1.18 6.94 -1.92
N GLY A 185 0.75 7.23 -0.70
CA GLY A 185 1.64 7.31 0.45
C GLY A 185 2.28 5.97 0.81
N HIS A 186 1.56 4.85 0.64
CA HIS A 186 2.14 3.52 0.82
C HIS A 186 3.19 3.23 -0.24
N PHE A 187 2.90 3.45 -1.52
CA PHE A 187 3.83 3.22 -2.63
C PHE A 187 5.12 4.04 -2.52
N LEU A 188 5.01 5.32 -2.11
CA LEU A 188 6.14 6.25 -2.04
C LEU A 188 6.89 6.22 -0.69
N ALA A 189 6.35 5.55 0.33
CA ALA A 189 7.01 5.46 1.63
C ALA A 189 8.33 4.70 1.55
N PRO A 190 9.41 5.18 2.19
CA PRO A 190 10.68 4.45 2.27
C PRO A 190 10.50 3.05 2.88
N THR A 191 9.58 2.86 3.79
CA THR A 191 9.24 1.56 4.37
C THR A 191 8.63 0.58 3.35
N THR A 192 8.14 1.05 2.22
CA THR A 192 7.60 0.21 1.15
C THR A 192 8.63 0.01 0.04
N SER A 193 9.21 1.10 -0.46
CA SER A 193 10.18 1.01 -1.56
C SER A 193 11.42 0.22 -1.17
N PHE A 194 11.89 0.32 0.07
CA PHE A 194 13.01 -0.44 0.60
C PHE A 194 12.70 -1.93 0.83
N TRP A 195 11.42 -2.36 0.90
CA TRP A 195 11.04 -3.72 1.30
C TRP A 195 11.55 -4.82 0.36
N LYS A 196 11.27 -4.71 -0.92
CA LYS A 196 11.67 -5.70 -1.94
C LYS A 196 12.91 -5.26 -2.74
N THR A 197 13.33 -4.02 -2.54
CA THR A 197 14.50 -3.42 -3.20
C THR A 197 15.35 -2.75 -2.12
N ASP A 198 16.39 -2.04 -2.49
CA ASP A 198 17.15 -1.16 -1.58
C ASP A 198 16.93 0.33 -1.96
N CYS A 199 15.82 0.60 -2.66
CA CYS A 199 15.49 1.92 -3.17
C CYS A 199 14.84 2.78 -2.10
N ILE A 200 15.29 4.03 -1.99
CA ILE A 200 14.59 5.11 -1.28
C ILE A 200 14.33 6.21 -2.30
N LEU A 201 13.06 6.56 -2.48
CA LEU A 201 12.66 7.55 -3.46
C LEU A 201 12.95 8.96 -2.95
N HIS A 202 13.69 9.74 -3.74
CA HIS A 202 13.97 11.14 -3.48
C HIS A 202 12.91 12.05 -4.12
N GLU A 203 13.04 13.35 -3.92
CA GLU A 203 12.08 14.35 -4.43
C GLU A 203 11.86 14.26 -5.94
N LYS A 204 12.94 14.07 -6.73
CA LYS A 204 12.86 13.97 -8.19
C LYS A 204 11.99 12.81 -8.66
N GLU A 205 12.16 11.64 -8.08
CA GLU A 205 11.38 10.44 -8.37
C GLU A 205 9.91 10.63 -7.96
N ARG A 206 9.66 11.23 -6.81
CA ARG A 206 8.30 11.57 -6.36
C ARG A 206 7.62 12.56 -7.30
N VAL A 207 8.31 13.61 -7.74
CA VAL A 207 7.78 14.57 -8.71
C VAL A 207 7.43 13.89 -10.04
N GLN A 208 8.29 13.01 -10.55
CA GLN A 208 8.01 12.23 -11.76
C GLN A 208 6.73 11.38 -11.61
N PHE A 209 6.60 10.67 -10.50
CA PHE A 209 5.42 9.87 -10.19
C PHE A 209 4.16 10.73 -10.12
N PHE A 210 4.16 11.84 -9.37
CA PHE A 210 3.01 12.73 -9.25
C PHE A 210 2.60 13.35 -10.57
N HIS A 211 3.57 13.69 -11.43
CA HIS A 211 3.28 14.21 -12.77
C HIS A 211 2.49 13.18 -13.58
N ALA A 212 2.99 11.95 -13.67
CA ALA A 212 2.33 10.87 -14.41
C ALA A 212 0.94 10.52 -13.84
N TYR A 213 0.82 10.45 -12.51
CA TYR A 213 -0.46 10.20 -11.85
C TYR A 213 -1.49 11.29 -12.16
N LYS A 214 -1.11 12.58 -12.04
CA LYS A 214 -2.01 13.71 -12.34
C LYS A 214 -2.39 13.79 -13.80
N GLU A 215 -1.46 13.54 -14.73
CA GLU A 215 -1.77 13.48 -16.16
C GLU A 215 -2.79 12.37 -16.47
N ALA A 216 -2.61 11.19 -15.92
CA ALA A 216 -3.52 10.07 -16.09
C ALA A 216 -4.90 10.31 -15.45
N LEU A 217 -5.01 11.13 -14.41
CA LEU A 217 -6.28 11.55 -13.81
C LEU A 217 -7.03 12.60 -14.67
N ALA A 218 -6.33 13.34 -15.52
CA ALA A 218 -6.88 14.54 -16.17
C ALA A 218 -8.21 14.27 -16.89
N GLY A 219 -9.24 15.04 -16.56
CA GLY A 219 -10.59 14.91 -17.10
C GLY A 219 -11.40 13.70 -16.61
N ARG A 220 -10.81 12.82 -15.79
CA ARG A 220 -11.45 11.60 -15.27
C ARG A 220 -11.88 11.76 -13.82
N ARG A 221 -10.99 12.32 -12.98
CA ARG A 221 -11.25 12.54 -11.57
C ARG A 221 -10.47 13.75 -11.05
N ASN A 222 -11.05 14.47 -10.11
CA ASN A 222 -10.41 15.64 -9.49
C ASN A 222 -10.26 15.43 -7.99
N PHE A 223 -9.10 14.93 -7.59
CA PHE A 223 -8.71 14.82 -6.20
C PHE A 223 -8.06 16.12 -5.72
N SER A 224 -8.27 16.47 -4.46
CA SER A 224 -7.75 17.70 -3.85
C SER A 224 -6.49 17.46 -3.04
N GLY A 225 -5.46 18.33 -3.19
CA GLY A 225 -4.25 18.31 -2.38
C GLY A 225 -3.46 16.99 -2.52
N ILE A 226 -3.22 16.54 -3.76
CA ILE A 226 -2.62 15.23 -4.05
C ILE A 226 -1.28 15.07 -3.33
N GLU A 227 -0.35 16.00 -3.53
CA GLU A 227 0.99 15.91 -2.95
C GLU A 227 0.95 16.02 -1.43
N GLU A 228 0.29 17.07 -0.89
CA GLU A 228 0.20 17.32 0.56
C GLU A 228 -0.38 16.12 1.30
N LYS A 229 -1.52 15.61 0.84
CA LYS A 229 -2.16 14.45 1.47
C LYS A 229 -1.36 13.18 1.32
N THR A 230 -0.66 13.00 0.19
CA THR A 230 0.24 11.86 0.01
C THR A 230 1.43 11.94 0.96
N GLU A 231 2.02 13.11 1.15
CA GLU A 231 3.09 13.30 2.15
C GLU A 231 2.62 12.91 3.55
N LEU A 232 1.41 13.34 3.96
CA LEU A 232 0.81 12.92 5.21
C LEU A 232 0.75 11.37 5.31
N PHE A 233 0.23 10.71 4.29
CA PHE A 233 0.12 9.26 4.30
C PHE A 233 1.48 8.54 4.17
N ILE A 234 2.53 9.14 3.60
CA ILE A 234 3.90 8.62 3.65
C ILE A 234 4.35 8.48 5.12
N LEU A 235 4.14 9.53 5.94
CA LEU A 235 4.51 9.49 7.35
C LEU A 235 3.76 8.38 8.11
N PHE A 236 2.45 8.24 7.88
CA PHE A 236 1.65 7.20 8.51
C PHE A 236 2.04 5.79 8.06
N ASN A 237 2.41 5.60 6.79
CA ASN A 237 2.94 4.32 6.31
C ASN A 237 4.34 4.02 6.88
N CYS A 238 5.16 5.02 7.15
CA CYS A 238 6.41 4.83 7.88
C CYS A 238 6.17 4.35 9.32
N ILE A 239 5.23 4.96 10.05
CA ILE A 239 4.85 4.52 11.40
C ILE A 239 4.36 3.07 11.35
N ARG A 240 3.44 2.75 10.44
CA ARG A 240 2.88 1.41 10.27
C ARG A 240 3.97 0.39 9.93
N GLY A 241 4.84 0.69 8.97
CA GLY A 241 5.91 -0.19 8.53
C GLY A 241 6.94 -0.48 9.64
N LEU A 242 7.38 0.55 10.37
CA LEU A 242 8.31 0.38 11.48
C LEU A 242 7.68 -0.39 12.66
N SER A 243 6.41 -0.10 12.98
CA SER A 243 5.67 -0.83 14.03
C SER A 243 5.53 -2.31 13.67
N TRP A 244 5.26 -2.61 12.40
CA TRP A 244 5.22 -3.99 11.92
C TRP A 244 6.59 -4.65 11.97
N CYS A 245 7.67 -3.97 11.57
CA CYS A 245 9.03 -4.51 11.64
C CYS A 245 9.46 -4.79 13.08
N ALA A 246 9.16 -3.90 14.02
CA ALA A 246 9.44 -4.12 15.44
C ALA A 246 8.69 -5.35 15.99
N TYR A 247 7.40 -5.46 15.72
CA TYR A 247 6.60 -6.63 16.06
C TYR A 247 7.16 -7.91 15.41
N ALA A 248 7.40 -7.89 14.11
CA ALA A 248 7.87 -9.05 13.36
C ALA A 248 9.27 -9.50 13.84
N TYR A 249 10.16 -8.57 14.18
CA TYR A 249 11.45 -8.88 14.77
C TYR A 249 11.30 -9.76 16.03
N ALA A 250 10.42 -9.34 16.95
CA ALA A 250 10.17 -10.11 18.17
C ALA A 250 9.55 -11.48 17.87
N GLU A 251 8.65 -11.57 16.90
CA GLU A 251 8.03 -12.85 16.48
C GLU A 251 9.07 -13.82 15.88
N TYR A 252 10.00 -13.31 15.07
CA TYR A 252 11.08 -14.13 14.49
C TYR A 252 12.05 -14.65 15.57
N GLN A 253 12.29 -13.87 16.61
CA GLN A 253 13.17 -14.28 17.72
C GLN A 253 12.60 -15.41 18.59
N LYS A 254 11.28 -15.62 18.60
CA LYS A 254 10.64 -16.74 19.31
C LYS A 254 10.99 -18.12 18.73
N GLY A 255 11.58 -18.15 17.55
CA GLY A 255 11.84 -19.38 16.80
C GLY A 255 10.57 -19.90 16.11
N ARG A 256 10.68 -20.23 14.85
CA ARG A 256 9.63 -20.88 14.04
C ARG A 256 10.26 -22.06 13.30
N ASP A 257 9.48 -23.09 13.06
CA ASP A 257 9.94 -24.26 12.29
C ASP A 257 10.37 -23.91 10.86
N ILE A 258 9.75 -22.85 10.30
CA ILE A 258 10.10 -22.30 8.99
C ILE A 258 10.32 -20.80 9.15
N GLN A 259 11.53 -20.35 8.87
CA GLN A 259 11.88 -18.92 8.86
C GLN A 259 12.38 -18.51 7.47
N ASN A 260 11.90 -17.36 6.97
CA ASN A 260 12.44 -16.72 5.79
C ASN A 260 13.60 -15.79 6.21
N GLU A 261 14.84 -16.24 6.02
CA GLU A 261 16.03 -15.50 6.43
C GLU A 261 16.17 -14.14 5.73
N ASP A 262 15.76 -14.05 4.46
CA ASP A 262 15.81 -12.80 3.69
C ASP A 262 14.82 -11.78 4.27
N THR A 263 13.61 -12.22 4.61
CA THR A 263 12.63 -11.39 5.30
C THR A 263 13.15 -10.92 6.66
N PHE A 264 13.75 -11.82 7.44
CA PHE A 264 14.29 -11.45 8.74
C PHE A 264 15.48 -10.50 8.64
N ARG A 265 16.38 -10.71 7.67
CA ARG A 265 17.47 -9.77 7.38
C ARG A 265 16.93 -8.38 7.04
N LYS A 266 15.88 -8.31 6.22
CA LYS A 266 15.24 -7.06 5.84
C LYS A 266 14.59 -6.37 7.03
N ILE A 267 13.84 -7.09 7.86
CA ILE A 267 13.26 -6.57 9.11
C ILE A 267 14.35 -5.92 9.98
N LYS A 268 15.48 -6.58 10.18
CA LYS A 268 16.59 -6.01 10.95
C LYS A 268 17.15 -4.72 10.35
N ALA A 269 17.21 -4.64 8.99
CA ALA A 269 17.69 -3.44 8.31
C ALA A 269 16.80 -2.21 8.60
N TYR A 270 15.50 -2.38 8.75
CA TYR A 270 14.58 -1.30 9.13
C TYR A 270 14.79 -0.78 10.55
N LEU A 271 15.28 -1.62 11.45
CA LEU A 271 15.46 -1.28 12.85
C LEU A 271 16.88 -0.78 13.18
N THR A 272 17.72 -0.57 12.15
CA THR A 272 19.04 0.05 12.33
C THR A 272 18.91 1.54 12.62
N ASP A 273 19.92 2.09 13.34
CA ASP A 273 19.99 3.54 13.59
C ASP A 273 19.93 4.35 12.32
N LEU A 274 20.58 3.90 11.25
CA LEU A 274 20.62 4.59 9.96
C LEU A 274 19.21 4.73 9.37
N PHE A 275 18.43 3.64 9.29
CA PHE A 275 17.10 3.68 8.70
C PHE A 275 16.10 4.43 9.59
N LEU A 276 16.15 4.21 10.89
CA LEU A 276 15.29 4.94 11.83
C LEU A 276 15.55 6.44 11.77
N SER A 277 16.82 6.88 11.71
CA SER A 277 17.17 8.30 11.59
C SER A 277 16.67 8.89 10.28
N SER A 278 16.76 8.18 9.15
CA SER A 278 16.23 8.68 7.87
C SER A 278 14.71 8.88 7.91
N VAL A 279 13.97 8.05 8.63
CA VAL A 279 12.53 8.27 8.82
C VAL A 279 12.26 9.44 9.77
N GLU A 280 13.02 9.59 10.85
CA GLU A 280 12.90 10.73 11.77
C GLU A 280 13.18 12.07 11.07
N GLU A 281 14.18 12.12 10.18
CA GLU A 281 14.49 13.27 9.34
C GLU A 281 13.31 13.61 8.42
N LEU A 282 12.68 12.61 7.80
CA LEU A 282 11.50 12.81 6.96
C LEU A 282 10.35 13.51 7.74
N PHE A 283 10.16 13.18 9.03
CA PHE A 283 9.19 13.85 9.89
C PHE A 283 9.58 15.29 10.27
N GLN A 284 10.87 15.63 10.24
CA GLN A 284 11.35 16.99 10.52
C GLN A 284 11.28 17.87 9.29
N GLU A 285 11.56 17.32 8.12
CA GLU A 285 11.57 18.03 6.84
C GLU A 285 10.17 18.20 6.24
N SER A 286 9.21 17.37 6.68
CA SER A 286 7.83 17.46 6.22
C SER A 286 7.25 18.85 6.48
N ARG A 287 6.63 19.42 5.44
CA ARG A 287 5.94 20.72 5.51
C ARG A 287 4.51 20.62 6.05
N ILE A 288 4.13 19.43 6.56
CA ILE A 288 2.80 19.12 7.07
C ILE A 288 2.65 19.59 8.52
#